data_41c445652a11ca54228627387650ab8a
#
_entry.id   41c445652a11ca54228627387650ab8a
#
_cell.length_a   1.000
_cell.length_b   1.000
_cell.length_c   1.000
_cell.angle_alpha   90.00
_cell.angle_beta   90.00
_cell.angle_gamma   90.00
#
_symmetry.space_group_name_H-M   'P 1'
#
loop_
_entity.id
_entity.type
_entity.pdbx_description
1 polymer ?
#
loop_
_entity_poly.entity_id
_entity_poly.type
_entity_poly.pdbx_seq_one_letter_code
_entity_poly.pdbx_strand_id
1 'polypeptide(L)'
;VGGSITHRVKSVQIKRPKKEPSNDQEKKAAPRSDDDFLNSFFIKDLNRLITGGLVMAGDGLRRFLEPPENHAKIDVRKDRATALRLLHPEKFPEGCWPAEHPLVWSQQVAINAMWNGMKASGCFAVNGPPGTGKTTLLRDVVAAIVVERAKVLADRGARLLGEKRLLEVGSKSIPYYPLEPALTGFSIVVASSNNGAVENVSLELPKRSAIHDIWLDEVDGFRQVASELLEEDAWALIAGRLG
;
A
#
# COMPACT_ATOMS: atom_id res chain seq x y z
N VAL A 1 9.36 -13.75 -38.47
CA VAL A 1 7.91 -13.82 -38.65
C VAL A 1 7.32 -13.15 -37.41
N GLY A 2 7.06 -11.83 -37.49
CA GLY A 2 6.53 -11.03 -36.40
C GLY A 2 5.00 -11.12 -36.40
N GLY A 3 4.44 -11.75 -35.36
CA GLY A 3 3.01 -11.72 -35.07
C GLY A 3 2.71 -10.57 -34.12
N SER A 4 2.08 -9.51 -34.61
CA SER A 4 1.55 -8.42 -33.78
C SER A 4 0.34 -8.92 -33.01
N ILE A 5 0.44 -8.99 -31.70
CA ILE A 5 -0.69 -9.31 -30.81
C ILE A 5 -1.37 -8.00 -30.43
N THR A 6 -2.46 -7.66 -31.10
CA THR A 6 -3.32 -6.54 -30.75
C THR A 6 -4.33 -6.99 -29.69
N HIS A 7 -4.10 -6.62 -28.44
CA HIS A 7 -5.10 -6.80 -27.39
C HIS A 7 -6.13 -5.67 -27.44
N ARG A 8 -7.36 -6.02 -27.79
CA ARG A 8 -8.51 -5.11 -27.68
C ARG A 8 -8.99 -5.14 -26.21
N VAL A 9 -8.66 -4.13 -25.43
CA VAL A 9 -9.25 -3.92 -24.11
C VAL A 9 -10.67 -3.40 -24.32
N LYS A 10 -11.68 -4.23 -24.00
CA LYS A 10 -13.06 -3.76 -23.91
C LYS A 10 -13.24 -3.07 -22.57
N SER A 11 -13.44 -1.75 -22.57
CA SER A 11 -13.81 -1.02 -21.37
C SER A 11 -15.20 -1.48 -20.92
N VAL A 12 -15.28 -2.00 -19.70
CA VAL A 12 -16.57 -2.31 -19.06
C VAL A 12 -16.99 -1.06 -18.31
N GLN A 13 -17.95 -0.32 -18.84
CA GLN A 13 -18.60 0.78 -18.09
C GLN A 13 -19.47 0.18 -16.98
N ILE A 14 -19.03 0.29 -15.74
CA ILE A 14 -19.85 -0.02 -14.58
C ILE A 14 -20.81 1.16 -14.38
N LYS A 15 -22.05 1.01 -14.84
CA LYS A 15 -23.12 1.97 -14.53
C LYS A 15 -23.39 1.91 -13.02
N ARG A 16 -23.21 3.03 -12.33
CA ARG A 16 -23.69 3.16 -10.94
C ARG A 16 -25.19 2.91 -10.91
N PRO A 17 -25.70 2.12 -9.94
CA PRO A 17 -27.14 1.98 -9.80
C PRO A 17 -27.77 3.36 -9.55
N LYS A 18 -28.85 3.67 -10.28
CA LYS A 18 -29.64 4.88 -10.02
C LYS A 18 -30.16 4.78 -8.59
N LYS A 19 -29.88 5.81 -7.77
CA LYS A 19 -30.53 5.97 -6.48
C LYS A 19 -32.03 6.07 -6.74
N GLU A 20 -32.80 5.13 -6.21
CA GLU A 20 -34.24 5.30 -6.10
C GLU A 20 -34.52 6.47 -5.15
N PRO A 21 -35.54 7.30 -5.40
CA PRO A 21 -35.89 8.38 -4.49
C PRO A 21 -36.33 7.77 -3.16
N SER A 22 -35.49 7.91 -2.15
CA SER A 22 -35.85 7.58 -0.78
C SER A 22 -36.89 8.58 -0.31
N ASN A 23 -38.03 8.04 0.14
CA ASN A 23 -39.10 8.77 0.79
C ASN A 23 -38.54 9.30 2.13
N ASP A 24 -38.03 10.53 2.12
CA ASP A 24 -37.53 11.23 3.30
C ASP A 24 -38.69 11.64 4.19
N GLN A 25 -39.12 10.68 5.03
CA GLN A 25 -39.71 11.07 6.30
C GLN A 25 -38.58 11.55 7.18
N GLU A 26 -38.58 12.84 7.48
CA GLU A 26 -37.70 13.50 8.43
C GLU A 26 -37.60 12.73 9.74
N LYS A 27 -36.61 11.88 9.87
CA LYS A 27 -36.12 11.49 11.18
C LYS A 27 -35.38 12.69 11.76
N LYS A 28 -36.07 13.41 12.67
CA LYS A 28 -35.42 14.40 13.54
C LYS A 28 -34.11 13.83 14.04
N ALA A 29 -33.00 14.40 13.58
CA ALA A 29 -31.69 14.09 14.08
C ALA A 29 -31.68 14.34 15.59
N ALA A 30 -31.33 13.34 16.36
CA ALA A 30 -31.04 13.51 17.79
C ALA A 30 -30.01 14.64 17.95
N PRO A 31 -30.11 15.50 18.99
CA PRO A 31 -29.15 16.56 19.19
C PRO A 31 -27.75 15.94 19.27
N ARG A 32 -26.83 16.42 18.42
CA ARG A 32 -25.42 16.08 18.47
C ARG A 32 -24.91 16.54 19.83
N SER A 33 -24.46 15.63 20.68
CA SER A 33 -23.83 15.98 21.95
C SER A 33 -22.53 16.74 21.65
N ASP A 34 -22.19 17.73 22.45
CA ASP A 34 -20.92 18.47 22.36
C ASP A 34 -19.69 17.54 22.46
N ASP A 35 -19.87 16.30 22.92
CA ASP A 35 -18.87 15.23 22.92
C ASP A 35 -18.46 14.74 21.52
N ASP A 36 -19.22 15.02 20.47
CA ASP A 36 -18.88 14.63 19.10
C ASP A 36 -17.64 15.37 18.57
N PHE A 37 -17.26 16.50 19.17
CA PHE A 37 -16.04 17.25 18.82
C PHE A 37 -14.75 16.57 19.30
N LEU A 38 -14.84 15.72 20.32
CA LEU A 38 -13.73 14.93 20.87
C LEU A 38 -13.77 13.47 20.38
N ASN A 39 -14.55 13.19 19.37
CA ASN A 39 -14.78 11.84 18.91
C ASN A 39 -13.50 11.24 18.30
N SER A 40 -12.82 10.44 19.08
CA SER A 40 -11.71 9.62 18.61
C SER A 40 -12.27 8.60 17.62
N PHE A 41 -11.73 8.56 16.40
CA PHE A 41 -12.03 7.52 15.39
C PHE A 41 -11.91 6.10 15.96
N PHE A 42 -11.11 5.94 17.00
CA PHE A 42 -10.80 4.67 17.63
C PHE A 42 -11.79 4.23 18.72
N ILE A 43 -12.70 5.10 19.20
CA ILE A 43 -13.59 4.75 20.33
C ILE A 43 -14.42 3.50 20.05
N LYS A 44 -14.99 3.40 18.85
CA LYS A 44 -15.80 2.24 18.47
C LYS A 44 -14.98 0.96 18.42
N ASP A 45 -13.78 1.03 17.87
CA ASP A 45 -12.89 -0.12 17.72
C ASP A 45 -12.28 -0.52 19.07
N LEU A 46 -11.91 0.45 19.91
CA LEU A 46 -11.48 0.19 21.28
C LEU A 46 -12.59 -0.46 22.13
N ASN A 47 -13.83 0.00 22.00
CA ASN A 47 -14.96 -0.61 22.68
C ASN A 47 -15.21 -2.06 22.20
N ARG A 48 -15.06 -2.34 20.91
CA ARG A 48 -15.13 -3.70 20.41
C ARG A 48 -14.05 -4.61 20.98
N LEU A 49 -12.82 -4.08 21.12
CA LEU A 49 -11.71 -4.83 21.74
C LEU A 49 -11.95 -5.06 23.24
N ILE A 50 -12.49 -4.06 23.95
CA ILE A 50 -12.81 -4.18 25.39
C ILE A 50 -13.91 -5.24 25.61
N THR A 51 -14.95 -5.24 24.79
CA THR A 51 -16.10 -6.16 24.95
C THR A 51 -15.84 -7.53 24.37
N GLY A 52 -15.16 -7.64 23.24
CA GLY A 52 -14.89 -8.89 22.52
C GLY A 52 -13.52 -9.51 22.81
N GLY A 53 -12.66 -8.81 23.51
CA GLY A 53 -11.28 -9.23 23.79
C GLY A 53 -10.38 -9.22 22.55
N LEU A 54 -9.10 -9.56 22.77
CA LEU A 54 -8.08 -9.63 21.70
C LEU A 54 -8.36 -10.67 20.60
N VAL A 55 -9.30 -11.60 20.86
CA VAL A 55 -9.73 -12.60 19.86
C VAL A 55 -10.37 -11.93 18.64
N MET A 56 -10.96 -10.75 18.81
CA MET A 56 -11.54 -9.96 17.71
C MET A 56 -10.50 -9.16 16.92
N ALA A 57 -9.28 -9.08 17.42
CA ALA A 57 -8.20 -8.39 16.75
C ALA A 57 -7.53 -9.32 15.73
N GLY A 58 -7.34 -8.86 14.50
CA GLY A 58 -6.47 -9.53 13.54
C GLY A 58 -5.01 -9.53 14.04
N ASP A 59 -4.17 -10.38 13.46
CA ASP A 59 -2.78 -10.57 13.89
C ASP A 59 -1.96 -9.27 13.95
N GLY A 60 -2.14 -8.38 13.01
CA GLY A 60 -1.44 -7.08 12.99
C GLY A 60 -1.81 -6.20 14.19
N LEU A 61 -3.10 -6.09 14.49
CA LEU A 61 -3.57 -5.27 15.61
C LEU A 61 -3.17 -5.90 16.94
N ARG A 62 -3.24 -7.22 17.07
CA ARG A 62 -2.80 -7.95 18.26
C ARG A 62 -1.32 -7.67 18.55
N ARG A 63 -0.45 -7.81 17.53
CA ARG A 63 0.99 -7.51 17.67
C ARG A 63 1.28 -6.05 18.02
N PHE A 64 0.45 -5.14 17.51
CA PHE A 64 0.55 -3.72 17.85
C PHE A 64 0.19 -3.44 19.32
N LEU A 65 -0.78 -4.19 19.86
CA LEU A 65 -1.26 -4.04 21.25
C LEU A 65 -0.45 -4.86 22.26
N GLU A 66 0.32 -5.85 21.81
CA GLU A 66 1.21 -6.61 22.68
C GLU A 66 2.29 -5.68 23.27
N PRO A 67 2.60 -5.81 24.58
CA PRO A 67 3.69 -5.06 25.14
C PRO A 67 4.98 -5.38 24.38
N PRO A 68 5.82 -4.36 24.09
CA PRO A 68 7.08 -4.61 23.43
C PRO A 68 7.91 -5.57 24.28
N GLU A 69 8.39 -6.63 23.65
CA GLU A 69 9.37 -7.51 24.28
C GLU A 69 10.54 -6.65 24.80
N ASN A 70 11.08 -7.01 25.94
CA ASN A 70 12.17 -6.28 26.61
C ASN A 70 13.48 -6.43 25.83
N HIS A 71 13.48 -6.07 24.56
CA HIS A 71 14.70 -6.03 23.77
C HIS A 71 15.49 -4.77 24.13
N ALA A 72 16.78 -4.95 24.40
CA ALA A 72 17.68 -3.82 24.63
C ALA A 72 17.60 -2.86 23.42
N LYS A 73 17.32 -1.60 23.69
CA LYS A 73 17.35 -0.56 22.65
C LYS A 73 18.75 -0.47 22.07
N ILE A 74 18.86 -0.66 20.76
CA ILE A 74 20.12 -0.57 20.04
C ILE A 74 20.25 0.85 19.49
N ASP A 75 21.24 1.59 19.97
CA ASP A 75 21.62 2.86 19.36
C ASP A 75 22.60 2.59 18.21
N VAL A 76 22.07 2.45 17.00
CA VAL A 76 22.85 2.15 15.79
C VAL A 76 23.92 3.21 15.47
N ARG A 77 23.84 4.41 16.04
CA ARG A 77 24.91 5.44 15.90
C ARG A 77 26.14 5.12 16.73
N LYS A 78 25.94 4.41 17.83
CA LYS A 78 27.00 3.99 18.75
C LYS A 78 27.44 2.55 18.52
N ASP A 79 26.54 1.68 18.06
CA ASP A 79 26.82 0.30 17.74
C ASP A 79 27.18 0.12 16.26
N ARG A 80 28.48 0.32 15.97
CA ARG A 80 29.03 0.17 14.63
C ARG A 80 28.84 -1.23 14.05
N ALA A 81 28.92 -2.26 14.87
CA ALA A 81 28.78 -3.64 14.42
C ALA A 81 27.35 -3.91 13.91
N THR A 82 26.34 -3.48 14.67
CA THR A 82 24.95 -3.58 14.26
C THR A 82 24.67 -2.70 13.02
N ALA A 83 25.23 -1.49 12.95
CA ALA A 83 25.08 -0.63 11.77
C ALA A 83 25.63 -1.32 10.51
N LEU A 84 26.85 -1.86 10.55
CA LEU A 84 27.47 -2.58 9.43
C LEU A 84 26.69 -3.83 9.04
N ARG A 85 26.15 -4.57 10.01
CA ARG A 85 25.33 -5.75 9.76
C ARG A 85 24.02 -5.37 9.05
N LEU A 86 23.36 -4.29 9.46
CA LEU A 86 22.11 -3.82 8.83
C LEU A 86 22.33 -3.21 7.44
N LEU A 87 23.52 -2.65 7.19
CA LEU A 87 23.89 -2.08 5.90
C LEU A 87 24.68 -3.04 5.02
N HIS A 88 24.75 -4.31 5.37
CA HIS A 88 25.35 -5.31 4.50
C HIS A 88 24.54 -5.43 3.21
N PRO A 89 25.15 -5.53 2.01
CA PRO A 89 24.42 -5.56 0.73
C PRO A 89 23.30 -6.62 0.67
N GLU A 90 23.49 -7.77 1.26
CA GLU A 90 22.50 -8.86 1.33
C GLU A 90 21.23 -8.49 2.14
N LYS A 91 21.26 -7.40 2.90
CA LYS A 91 20.13 -6.93 3.70
C LYS A 91 19.24 -5.91 2.96
N PHE A 92 19.74 -5.39 1.86
CA PHE A 92 18.97 -4.47 1.04
C PHE A 92 17.85 -5.22 0.33
N PRO A 93 16.64 -4.65 0.25
CA PRO A 93 15.66 -5.10 -0.72
C PRO A 93 16.25 -4.94 -2.14
N GLU A 94 15.88 -5.81 -3.06
CA GLU A 94 16.35 -5.71 -4.44
C GLU A 94 15.70 -4.53 -5.19
N GLY A 95 14.48 -4.14 -4.80
CA GLY A 95 13.80 -2.96 -5.33
C GLY A 95 14.11 -1.72 -4.52
N CYS A 96 14.48 -0.65 -5.21
CA CYS A 96 14.60 0.69 -4.64
C CYS A 96 13.89 1.69 -5.56
N TRP A 97 13.42 2.79 -4.98
CA TRP A 97 12.76 3.84 -5.76
C TRP A 97 13.80 4.58 -6.63
N PRO A 98 13.56 4.77 -7.93
CA PRO A 98 14.50 5.40 -8.84
C PRO A 98 14.50 6.93 -8.69
N ALA A 99 14.70 7.43 -7.47
CA ALA A 99 14.75 8.84 -7.16
C ALA A 99 16.13 9.47 -7.53
N GLU A 100 16.15 10.80 -7.69
CA GLU A 100 17.38 11.55 -7.88
C GLU A 100 18.33 11.41 -6.69
N HIS A 101 17.76 11.39 -5.48
CA HIS A 101 18.53 11.27 -4.24
C HIS A 101 18.23 9.96 -3.54
N PRO A 102 19.25 9.15 -3.22
CA PRO A 102 19.08 7.91 -2.48
C PRO A 102 18.64 8.19 -1.04
N LEU A 103 18.17 7.14 -0.38
CA LEU A 103 17.83 7.20 1.05
C LEU A 103 19.05 7.62 1.88
N VAL A 104 18.82 8.47 2.87
CA VAL A 104 19.86 8.77 3.86
C VAL A 104 20.09 7.54 4.75
N TRP A 105 21.27 7.50 5.37
CA TRP A 105 21.72 6.35 6.17
C TRP A 105 20.67 5.80 7.17
N SER A 106 20.01 6.70 7.91
CA SER A 106 18.99 6.29 8.90
C SER A 106 17.73 5.68 8.27
N GLN A 107 17.34 6.17 7.10
CA GLN A 107 16.21 5.63 6.34
C GLN A 107 16.57 4.25 5.78
N GLN A 108 17.77 4.09 5.24
CA GLN A 108 18.25 2.81 4.71
C GLN A 108 18.32 1.75 5.80
N VAL A 109 18.84 2.10 6.98
CA VAL A 109 18.85 1.20 8.15
C VAL A 109 17.43 0.78 8.53
N ALA A 110 16.46 1.72 8.52
CA ALA A 110 15.08 1.41 8.84
C ALA A 110 14.44 0.47 7.81
N ILE A 111 14.67 0.71 6.51
CA ILE A 111 14.19 -0.18 5.43
C ILE A 111 14.78 -1.58 5.58
N ASN A 112 16.09 -1.69 5.75
CA ASN A 112 16.75 -2.97 5.86
C ASN A 112 16.30 -3.75 7.10
N ALA A 113 16.13 -3.07 8.23
CA ALA A 113 15.61 -3.69 9.46
C ALA A 113 14.17 -4.18 9.28
N MET A 114 13.29 -3.35 8.69
CA MET A 114 11.91 -3.72 8.38
C MET A 114 11.85 -4.91 7.42
N TRP A 115 12.54 -4.83 6.29
CA TRP A 115 12.51 -5.85 5.24
C TRP A 115 12.96 -7.21 5.73
N ASN A 116 14.03 -7.25 6.51
CA ASN A 116 14.54 -8.50 7.06
C ASN A 116 13.76 -9.01 8.27
N GLY A 117 13.13 -8.11 9.04
CA GLY A 117 12.35 -8.48 10.22
C GLY A 117 10.91 -8.93 9.92
N MET A 118 10.36 -8.55 8.76
CA MET A 118 8.95 -8.80 8.41
C MET A 118 8.76 -9.79 7.26
N LYS A 119 9.66 -10.73 7.05
CA LYS A 119 9.63 -11.65 5.90
C LYS A 119 8.34 -12.47 5.77
N ALA A 120 7.72 -12.85 6.87
CA ALA A 120 6.51 -13.67 6.85
C ALA A 120 5.27 -12.85 7.27
N SER A 121 5.34 -12.18 8.39
CA SER A 121 4.27 -11.32 8.93
C SER A 121 4.84 -10.47 10.06
N GLY A 122 4.24 -9.34 10.36
CA GLY A 122 4.71 -8.52 11.47
C GLY A 122 4.06 -7.15 11.56
N CYS A 123 4.52 -6.39 12.53
CA CYS A 123 4.25 -4.97 12.66
C CYS A 123 5.58 -4.25 12.87
N PHE A 124 5.86 -3.25 12.07
CA PHE A 124 7.08 -2.45 12.18
C PHE A 124 6.72 -0.97 12.28
N ALA A 125 7.10 -0.34 13.37
CA ALA A 125 6.83 1.08 13.60
C ALA A 125 8.03 1.94 13.19
N VAL A 126 7.76 2.97 12.39
CA VAL A 126 8.75 3.98 12.04
C VAL A 126 8.34 5.32 12.65
N ASN A 127 9.12 5.80 13.59
CA ASN A 127 8.90 7.09 14.21
C ASN A 127 9.98 8.09 13.79
N GLY A 128 9.55 9.31 13.48
CA GLY A 128 10.43 10.41 13.13
C GLY A 128 9.69 11.74 13.15
N PRO A 129 10.37 12.84 13.47
CA PRO A 129 9.80 14.18 13.38
C PRO A 129 9.23 14.50 11.99
N PRO A 130 8.38 15.52 11.84
CA PRO A 130 8.01 16.04 10.54
C PRO A 130 9.26 16.41 9.70
N GLY A 131 9.21 16.19 8.40
CA GLY A 131 10.34 16.51 7.49
C GLY A 131 11.49 15.50 7.46
N THR A 132 11.45 14.39 8.20
CA THR A 132 12.51 13.36 8.20
C THR A 132 12.43 12.38 7.02
N GLY A 133 11.56 12.64 6.03
CA GLY A 133 11.47 11.82 4.83
C GLY A 133 10.77 10.47 5.02
N LYS A 134 9.77 10.38 5.91
CA LYS A 134 8.95 9.17 6.08
C LYS A 134 8.24 8.77 4.79
N THR A 135 7.77 9.74 4.01
CA THR A 135 7.16 9.51 2.69
C THR A 135 8.17 8.95 1.69
N THR A 136 9.41 9.47 1.72
CA THR A 136 10.52 8.96 0.89
C THR A 136 10.79 7.49 1.20
N LEU A 137 10.84 7.13 2.48
CA LEU A 137 10.99 5.74 2.92
C LEU A 137 9.84 4.86 2.40
N LEU A 138 8.60 5.36 2.40
CA LEU A 138 7.45 4.62 1.88
C LEU A 138 7.60 4.29 0.38
N ARG A 139 8.19 5.18 -0.43
CA ARG A 139 8.45 4.93 -1.86
C ARG A 139 9.35 3.71 -2.06
N ASP A 140 10.41 3.59 -1.27
CA ASP A 140 11.30 2.43 -1.34
C ASP A 140 10.65 1.13 -0.88
N VAL A 141 9.76 1.19 0.12
CA VAL A 141 8.94 0.03 0.51
C VAL A 141 8.05 -0.42 -0.66
N VAL A 142 7.41 0.53 -1.34
CA VAL A 142 6.58 0.25 -2.52
C VAL A 142 7.43 -0.41 -3.62
N ALA A 143 8.60 0.17 -3.94
CA ALA A 143 9.50 -0.36 -4.95
C ALA A 143 9.96 -1.78 -4.61
N ALA A 144 10.34 -2.04 -3.37
CA ALA A 144 10.75 -3.36 -2.90
C ALA A 144 9.64 -4.41 -3.10
N ILE A 145 8.40 -4.09 -2.72
CA ILE A 145 7.25 -4.99 -2.88
C ILE A 145 6.92 -5.24 -4.35
N VAL A 146 6.98 -4.20 -5.19
CA VAL A 146 6.71 -4.31 -6.63
C VAL A 146 7.76 -5.21 -7.31
N VAL A 147 9.03 -5.05 -6.98
CA VAL A 147 10.11 -5.89 -7.53
C VAL A 147 9.96 -7.36 -7.08
N GLU A 148 9.66 -7.62 -5.82
CA GLU A 148 9.40 -8.99 -5.35
C GLU A 148 8.21 -9.63 -6.08
N ARG A 149 7.14 -8.87 -6.29
CA ARG A 149 6.00 -9.36 -7.11
C ARG A 149 6.41 -9.65 -8.54
N ALA A 150 7.22 -8.78 -9.15
CA ALA A 150 7.71 -8.96 -10.51
C ALA A 150 8.56 -10.22 -10.65
N LYS A 151 9.38 -10.54 -9.67
CA LYS A 151 10.17 -11.79 -9.62
C LYS A 151 9.25 -13.02 -9.62
N VAL A 152 8.24 -13.03 -8.75
CA VAL A 152 7.26 -14.13 -8.70
C VAL A 152 6.51 -14.26 -10.03
N LEU A 153 6.17 -13.14 -10.67
CA LEU A 153 5.55 -13.14 -12.01
C LEU A 153 6.49 -13.74 -13.07
N ALA A 154 7.74 -13.37 -13.07
CA ALA A 154 8.74 -13.87 -14.02
C ALA A 154 8.96 -15.40 -13.85
N ASP A 155 9.06 -15.86 -12.61
CA ASP A 155 9.24 -17.29 -12.31
C ASP A 155 8.02 -18.14 -12.70
N ARG A 156 6.82 -17.58 -12.63
CA ARG A 156 5.57 -18.27 -12.94
C ARG A 156 5.20 -18.29 -14.43
N GLY A 157 5.76 -17.39 -15.22
CA GLY A 157 5.44 -17.24 -16.63
C GLY A 157 3.95 -16.97 -16.87
N ALA A 158 3.29 -17.77 -17.72
CA ALA A 158 1.89 -17.56 -18.10
C ALA A 158 0.86 -18.02 -17.06
N ARG A 159 1.26 -18.64 -15.95
CA ARG A 159 0.35 -19.15 -14.92
C ARG A 159 0.01 -18.07 -13.89
N LEU A 160 -0.78 -17.08 -14.29
CA LEU A 160 -1.13 -15.93 -13.44
C LEU A 160 -2.50 -16.10 -12.78
N LEU A 161 -3.39 -16.91 -13.36
CA LEU A 161 -4.76 -17.08 -12.93
C LEU A 161 -5.03 -18.53 -12.56
N GLY A 162 -5.78 -18.71 -11.50
CA GLY A 162 -6.30 -20.01 -11.08
C GLY A 162 -7.53 -20.43 -11.91
N GLU A 163 -8.16 -21.50 -11.49
CA GLU A 163 -9.34 -22.04 -12.15
C GLU A 163 -10.54 -21.10 -12.06
N LYS A 164 -11.39 -21.15 -13.10
CA LYS A 164 -12.63 -20.38 -13.15
C LYS A 164 -13.52 -20.70 -11.94
N ARG A 165 -13.99 -19.65 -11.29
CA ARG A 165 -14.97 -19.71 -10.20
C ARG A 165 -16.17 -18.85 -10.53
N LEU A 166 -17.29 -19.10 -9.83
CA LEU A 166 -18.52 -18.32 -9.95
C LEU A 166 -18.73 -17.53 -8.65
N LEU A 167 -19.02 -16.25 -8.80
CA LEU A 167 -19.42 -15.37 -7.70
C LEU A 167 -20.91 -15.07 -7.85
N GLU A 168 -21.69 -15.46 -6.86
CA GLU A 168 -23.11 -15.18 -6.82
C GLU A 168 -23.33 -13.76 -6.28
N VAL A 169 -23.94 -12.91 -7.10
CA VAL A 169 -24.29 -11.52 -6.75
C VAL A 169 -25.79 -11.33 -7.01
N GLY A 170 -26.59 -11.44 -5.96
CA GLY A 170 -28.05 -11.46 -6.10
C GLY A 170 -28.51 -12.66 -6.93
N SER A 171 -29.21 -12.41 -8.04
CA SER A 171 -29.67 -13.44 -8.98
C SER A 171 -28.71 -13.74 -10.13
N LYS A 172 -27.50 -13.14 -10.11
CA LYS A 172 -26.52 -13.30 -11.20
C LYS A 172 -25.30 -14.07 -10.72
N SER A 173 -24.91 -15.04 -11.55
CA SER A 173 -23.66 -15.78 -11.39
C SER A 173 -22.60 -15.18 -12.31
N ILE A 174 -21.56 -14.56 -11.72
CA ILE A 174 -20.50 -13.87 -12.44
C ILE A 174 -19.25 -14.73 -12.43
N PRO A 175 -18.72 -15.15 -13.60
CA PRO A 175 -17.49 -15.90 -13.65
C PRO A 175 -16.29 -15.00 -13.36
N TYR A 176 -15.36 -15.50 -12.54
CA TYR A 176 -14.08 -14.84 -12.28
C TYR A 176 -12.94 -15.86 -12.19
N TYR A 177 -11.74 -15.38 -12.38
CA TYR A 177 -10.53 -16.16 -12.26
C TYR A 177 -9.69 -15.57 -11.12
N PRO A 178 -9.54 -16.26 -9.98
CA PRO A 178 -8.69 -15.79 -8.90
C PRO A 178 -7.23 -15.70 -9.35
N LEU A 179 -6.46 -14.79 -8.78
CA LEU A 179 -5.02 -14.83 -8.95
C LEU A 179 -4.43 -16.09 -8.33
N GLU A 180 -3.36 -16.61 -8.89
CA GLU A 180 -2.56 -17.65 -8.27
C GLU A 180 -2.17 -17.24 -6.84
N PRO A 181 -2.26 -18.14 -5.84
CA PRO A 181 -1.95 -17.81 -4.45
C PRO A 181 -0.58 -17.18 -4.26
N ALA A 182 0.42 -17.59 -5.05
CA ALA A 182 1.76 -17.02 -4.98
C ALA A 182 1.85 -15.55 -5.42
N LEU A 183 0.85 -15.04 -6.14
CA LEU A 183 0.75 -13.65 -6.58
C LEU A 183 -0.09 -12.79 -5.62
N THR A 184 -0.64 -13.40 -4.57
CA THR A 184 -1.37 -12.68 -3.52
C THR A 184 -0.41 -12.21 -2.43
N GLY A 185 -0.83 -11.22 -1.64
CA GLY A 185 0.00 -10.71 -0.53
C GLY A 185 0.91 -9.53 -0.90
N PHE A 186 0.96 -9.13 -2.17
CA PHE A 186 1.73 -7.96 -2.62
C PHE A 186 0.91 -6.68 -2.72
N SER A 187 -0.34 -6.72 -2.28
CA SER A 187 -1.19 -5.52 -2.25
C SER A 187 -0.73 -4.57 -1.16
N ILE A 188 -0.66 -3.29 -1.49
CA ILE A 188 -0.26 -2.23 -0.58
C ILE A 188 -1.48 -1.36 -0.30
N VAL A 189 -1.83 -1.19 0.98
CA VAL A 189 -2.88 -0.29 1.43
C VAL A 189 -2.26 0.78 2.30
N VAL A 190 -2.39 2.03 1.89
CA VAL A 190 -1.95 3.19 2.67
C VAL A 190 -3.17 3.82 3.33
N ALA A 191 -3.15 3.90 4.65
CA ALA A 191 -4.22 4.51 5.43
C ALA A 191 -3.68 5.64 6.31
N SER A 192 -4.44 6.72 6.44
CA SER A 192 -4.12 7.84 7.30
C SER A 192 -5.40 8.44 7.89
N SER A 193 -5.30 9.04 9.06
CA SER A 193 -6.36 9.90 9.62
C SER A 193 -6.48 11.25 8.90
N ASN A 194 -5.48 11.61 8.09
CA ASN A 194 -5.46 12.82 7.27
C ASN A 194 -5.66 12.44 5.80
N ASN A 195 -6.83 12.74 5.25
CA ASN A 195 -7.17 12.45 3.85
C ASN A 195 -6.19 13.10 2.87
N GLY A 196 -5.75 14.33 3.12
CA GLY A 196 -4.77 15.01 2.29
C GLY A 196 -3.41 14.29 2.23
N ALA A 197 -3.01 13.63 3.32
CA ALA A 197 -1.76 12.86 3.32
C ALA A 197 -1.84 11.61 2.43
N VAL A 198 -2.98 10.90 2.42
CA VAL A 198 -3.20 9.74 1.54
C VAL A 198 -3.30 10.18 0.09
N GLU A 199 -4.05 11.27 -0.15
CA GLU A 199 -4.20 11.85 -1.48
C GLU A 199 -2.84 12.26 -2.06
N ASN A 200 -2.02 12.97 -1.29
CA ASN A 200 -0.70 13.37 -1.71
C ASN A 200 0.19 12.17 -2.09
N VAL A 201 0.20 11.10 -1.29
CA VAL A 201 0.96 9.89 -1.64
C VAL A 201 0.48 9.30 -2.97
N SER A 202 -0.84 9.18 -3.15
CA SER A 202 -1.42 8.61 -4.39
C SER A 202 -1.15 9.47 -5.62
N LEU A 203 -1.12 10.79 -5.46
CA LEU A 203 -0.87 11.71 -6.56
C LEU A 203 0.64 11.89 -6.86
N GLU A 204 1.48 11.83 -5.82
CA GLU A 204 2.93 12.05 -5.99
C GLU A 204 3.65 10.86 -6.61
N LEU A 205 3.26 9.62 -6.28
CA LEU A 205 3.95 8.42 -6.78
C LEU A 205 3.97 8.31 -8.32
N PRO A 206 2.86 8.58 -9.04
CA PRO A 206 2.85 8.47 -10.50
C PRO A 206 3.42 9.68 -11.23
N LYS A 207 3.67 10.81 -10.57
CA LYS A 207 4.20 12.02 -11.23
C LYS A 207 5.58 11.78 -11.84
N ARG A 208 5.82 12.39 -12.98
CA ARG A 208 7.14 12.37 -13.62
C ARG A 208 8.26 12.81 -12.68
N SER A 209 8.01 13.83 -11.85
CA SER A 209 8.99 14.34 -10.87
C SER A 209 9.30 13.36 -9.72
N ALA A 210 8.60 12.24 -9.63
CA ALA A 210 8.86 11.23 -8.60
C ALA A 210 10.05 10.33 -8.90
N ILE A 211 10.51 10.31 -10.14
CA ILE A 211 11.66 9.52 -10.61
C ILE A 211 12.73 10.42 -11.24
N HIS A 212 13.96 9.94 -11.20
CA HIS A 212 15.09 10.65 -11.82
C HIS A 212 15.00 10.62 -13.34
N ASP A 213 15.36 11.71 -14.00
CA ASP A 213 15.23 11.89 -15.45
C ASP A 213 15.94 10.82 -16.27
N ILE A 214 17.04 10.24 -15.77
CA ILE A 214 17.77 9.18 -16.48
C ILE A 214 16.92 7.93 -16.74
N TRP A 215 15.84 7.72 -16.01
CA TRP A 215 14.96 6.54 -16.16
C TRP A 215 13.75 6.81 -17.03
N LEU A 216 13.47 8.08 -17.37
CA LEU A 216 12.22 8.46 -18.05
C LEU A 216 12.06 7.85 -19.45
N ASP A 217 13.17 7.60 -20.14
CA ASP A 217 13.13 7.01 -21.47
C ASP A 217 13.00 5.48 -21.46
N GLU A 218 13.30 4.86 -20.30
CA GLU A 218 13.28 3.41 -20.13
C GLU A 218 11.98 2.90 -19.47
N VAL A 219 11.22 3.79 -18.82
CA VAL A 219 10.02 3.41 -18.08
C VAL A 219 8.75 3.94 -18.73
N ASP A 220 7.84 3.02 -19.04
CA ASP A 220 6.47 3.32 -19.47
C ASP A 220 5.48 2.40 -18.74
N GLY A 221 4.99 2.87 -17.61
CA GLY A 221 3.96 2.17 -16.84
C GLY A 221 2.55 2.65 -17.17
N PHE A 222 2.11 2.57 -18.43
CA PHE A 222 0.86 3.18 -18.92
C PHE A 222 0.87 4.71 -18.79
N ARG A 223 1.97 5.33 -19.14
CA ARG A 223 2.23 6.76 -19.01
C ARG A 223 1.13 7.64 -19.58
N GLN A 224 0.68 7.35 -20.79
CA GLN A 224 -0.38 8.13 -21.44
C GLN A 224 -1.68 8.10 -20.61
N VAL A 225 -2.13 6.93 -20.19
CA VAL A 225 -3.35 6.77 -19.40
C VAL A 225 -3.22 7.44 -18.04
N ALA A 226 -2.05 7.32 -17.41
CA ALA A 226 -1.76 7.96 -16.13
C ALA A 226 -1.81 9.50 -16.24
N SER A 227 -1.20 10.06 -17.28
CA SER A 227 -1.18 11.50 -17.52
C SER A 227 -2.58 12.06 -17.82
N GLU A 228 -3.40 11.33 -18.58
CA GLU A 228 -4.80 11.69 -18.82
C GLU A 228 -5.65 11.66 -17.54
N LEU A 229 -5.44 10.66 -16.67
CA LEU A 229 -6.20 10.53 -15.42
C LEU A 229 -5.79 11.55 -14.34
N LEU A 230 -4.54 11.95 -14.33
CA LEU A 230 -3.99 12.88 -13.34
C LEU A 230 -4.06 14.34 -13.81
N GLU A 231 -4.34 14.57 -15.10
CA GLU A 231 -4.24 15.88 -15.74
C GLU A 231 -2.86 16.52 -15.57
N GLU A 232 -1.84 15.68 -15.36
CA GLU A 232 -0.43 16.07 -15.18
C GLU A 232 0.49 15.05 -15.87
N ASP A 233 1.74 15.42 -16.15
CA ASP A 233 2.73 14.49 -16.69
C ASP A 233 3.11 13.42 -15.67
N ALA A 234 2.84 12.16 -16.02
CA ALA A 234 3.04 11.00 -15.19
C ALA A 234 4.02 10.01 -15.85
N TRP A 235 4.69 9.19 -15.07
CA TRP A 235 5.55 8.12 -15.58
C TRP A 235 4.86 6.74 -15.55
N ALA A 236 3.90 6.54 -14.63
CA ALA A 236 3.22 5.27 -14.49
C ALA A 236 1.85 5.40 -13.82
N LEU A 237 0.98 4.41 -14.05
CA LEU A 237 -0.27 4.20 -13.32
C LEU A 237 -0.03 3.21 -12.18
N ILE A 238 0.49 3.67 -11.04
CA ILE A 238 0.95 2.79 -9.94
C ILE A 238 0.16 2.94 -8.64
N ALA A 239 -0.71 3.93 -8.55
CA ALA A 239 -1.50 4.17 -7.35
C ALA A 239 -2.95 4.47 -7.70
N GLY A 240 -3.86 4.12 -6.81
CA GLY A 240 -5.28 4.42 -6.89
C GLY A 240 -5.78 5.06 -5.61
N ARG A 241 -6.59 6.10 -5.73
CA ARG A 241 -7.31 6.72 -4.61
C ARG A 241 -8.59 5.95 -4.35
N LEU A 242 -8.77 5.52 -3.11
CA LEU A 242 -10.01 4.96 -2.59
C LEU A 242 -10.67 6.07 -1.75
N GLY A 243 -11.78 6.63 -2.21
CA GLY A 243 -12.40 7.71 -1.48
C GLY A 243 -13.88 7.79 -1.67
#